data_a7665f0317a72ec7fb0081df54d9c035
#
_entry.id   a7665f0317a72ec7fb0081df54d9c035
#
_cell.length_a   1.000
_cell.length_b   1.000
_cell.length_c   1.000
_cell.angle_alpha   90.00
_cell.angle_beta   90.00
_cell.angle_gamma   90.00
#
_symmetry.space_group_name_H-M   'P 1'
#
loop_
_entity.id
_entity.type
_entity.pdbx_description
1 polymer ?
#
loop_
_entity_poly.entity_id
_entity_poly.type
_entity_poly.pdbx_seq_one_letter_code
_entity_poly.pdbx_strand_id
1 'polypeptide(L)'
;MNKTLFRLTLFLAVLLAATALCAAKSDFLAHYRGTPYHDSRYQGGAQAIPGKVFCAYYDLGGEGVAYHDSDAVNHGSGELNPADGSYLHEFRMNEGVDISFTKFKHDPAIDDNPYNKVVPPADLLYVGWTVPGEWFNLTVQVAEAGEYSADLLYTSNRGGSISLDVNGVPATGPLTIASTYDTADPVAWRQWHHWSLAPGLVRLKLPKGKSVLTVYIVSEGQMNLATFDFKKAR
;
A
#
# COMPACT_ATOMS: atom_id res chain seq x y z
N MET A 1 -44.28 0.37 -19.66
CA MET A 1 -43.40 1.01 -18.68
C MET A 1 -42.66 2.14 -19.35
N ASN A 2 -42.87 3.36 -18.94
CA ASN A 2 -42.54 4.58 -19.70
C ASN A 2 -40.99 4.80 -19.65
N LYS A 3 -40.32 4.77 -20.82
CA LYS A 3 -38.86 4.93 -20.94
C LYS A 3 -38.36 6.24 -20.32
N THR A 4 -39.19 7.25 -20.24
CA THR A 4 -38.90 8.55 -19.61
C THR A 4 -38.88 8.43 -18.11
N LEU A 5 -39.77 7.67 -17.50
CA LEU A 5 -39.81 7.42 -16.04
C LEU A 5 -38.60 6.62 -15.58
N PHE A 6 -38.19 5.61 -16.36
CA PHE A 6 -36.98 4.80 -16.06
C PHE A 6 -35.69 5.63 -16.15
N ARG A 7 -35.58 6.54 -17.10
CA ARG A 7 -34.42 7.44 -17.22
C ARG A 7 -34.36 8.44 -16.05
N LEU A 8 -35.51 8.95 -15.59
CA LEU A 8 -35.57 9.90 -14.48
C LEU A 8 -35.19 9.23 -13.14
N THR A 9 -35.67 8.01 -12.92
CA THR A 9 -35.31 7.22 -11.70
C THR A 9 -33.84 6.82 -11.67
N LEU A 10 -33.26 6.47 -12.85
CA LEU A 10 -31.82 6.16 -12.93
C LEU A 10 -30.97 7.39 -12.67
N PHE A 11 -31.37 8.56 -13.20
CA PHE A 11 -30.64 9.82 -12.99
C PHE A 11 -30.70 10.27 -11.52
N LEU A 12 -31.84 10.11 -10.88
CA LEU A 12 -32.03 10.43 -9.46
C LEU A 12 -31.23 9.50 -8.55
N ALA A 13 -31.17 8.19 -8.87
CA ALA A 13 -30.38 7.21 -8.13
C ALA A 13 -28.87 7.48 -8.24
N VAL A 14 -28.39 7.85 -9.42
CA VAL A 14 -26.96 8.23 -9.64
C VAL A 14 -26.62 9.53 -8.90
N LEU A 15 -27.54 10.52 -8.88
CA LEU A 15 -27.34 11.77 -8.15
C LEU A 15 -27.31 11.54 -6.63
N LEU A 16 -28.20 10.71 -6.10
CA LEU A 16 -28.25 10.34 -4.67
C LEU A 16 -27.00 9.54 -4.26
N ALA A 17 -26.51 8.62 -5.10
CA ALA A 17 -25.28 7.89 -4.83
C ALA A 17 -24.05 8.81 -4.85
N ALA A 18 -23.99 9.76 -5.77
CA ALA A 18 -22.90 10.73 -5.85
C ALA A 18 -22.88 11.69 -4.65
N THR A 19 -24.05 12.11 -4.16
CA THR A 19 -24.14 12.98 -2.97
C THR A 19 -23.80 12.22 -1.69
N ALA A 20 -24.21 10.97 -1.54
CA ALA A 20 -23.87 10.12 -0.40
C ALA A 20 -22.35 9.84 -0.34
N LEU A 21 -21.72 9.55 -1.48
CA LEU A 21 -20.27 9.32 -1.56
C LEU A 21 -19.48 10.59 -1.24
N CYS A 22 -19.96 11.75 -1.69
CA CYS A 22 -19.34 13.03 -1.39
C CYS A 22 -19.47 13.41 0.11
N ALA A 23 -20.61 13.08 0.74
CA ALA A 23 -20.85 13.29 2.16
C ALA A 23 -19.96 12.35 3.02
N ALA A 24 -19.85 11.07 2.67
CA ALA A 24 -18.99 10.11 3.34
C ALA A 24 -17.50 10.50 3.26
N LYS A 25 -17.06 10.99 2.11
CA LYS A 25 -15.69 11.53 1.93
C LYS A 25 -15.42 12.72 2.84
N SER A 26 -16.37 13.66 2.91
CA SER A 26 -16.27 14.86 3.74
C SER A 26 -16.17 14.50 5.22
N ASP A 27 -16.92 13.51 5.66
CA ASP A 27 -16.97 13.09 7.05
C ASP A 27 -15.64 12.37 7.45
N PHE A 28 -15.16 11.41 6.67
CA PHE A 28 -13.91 10.71 6.96
C PHE A 28 -12.72 11.67 7.10
N LEU A 29 -12.49 12.52 6.09
CA LEU A 29 -11.35 13.44 6.10
C LEU A 29 -11.43 14.51 7.22
N ALA A 30 -12.64 14.89 7.65
CA ALA A 30 -12.83 15.81 8.75
C ALA A 30 -12.46 15.18 10.11
N HIS A 31 -12.59 13.86 10.25
CA HIS A 31 -12.34 13.14 11.50
C HIS A 31 -11.02 12.35 11.50
N TYR A 32 -10.39 12.16 10.35
CA TYR A 32 -9.12 11.46 10.26
C TYR A 32 -8.02 12.21 11.04
N ARG A 33 -7.38 11.51 11.98
CA ARG A 33 -6.38 12.07 12.89
C ARG A 33 -4.94 11.80 12.45
N GLY A 34 -4.74 10.93 11.47
CA GLY A 34 -3.42 10.69 10.90
C GLY A 34 -2.94 11.88 10.08
N THR A 35 -1.63 11.99 9.93
CA THR A 35 -0.98 13.02 9.11
C THR A 35 -0.03 12.35 8.12
N PRO A 36 0.15 12.94 6.91
CA PRO A 36 1.09 12.39 5.94
C PRO A 36 2.47 12.20 6.56
N TYR A 37 3.10 11.08 6.25
CA TYR A 37 4.46 10.81 6.74
C TYR A 37 5.44 11.91 6.31
N HIS A 38 6.26 12.33 7.24
CA HIS A 38 7.40 13.23 7.02
C HIS A 38 8.45 13.03 8.12
N ASP A 39 9.70 13.19 7.77
CA ASP A 39 10.84 13.23 8.69
C ASP A 39 11.96 14.13 8.12
N SER A 40 13.18 14.03 8.68
CA SER A 40 14.32 14.83 8.23
C SER A 40 14.81 14.49 6.81
N ARG A 41 14.52 13.26 6.32
CA ARG A 41 14.92 12.79 4.99
C ARG A 41 13.77 12.84 3.99
N TYR A 42 12.57 12.45 4.41
CA TYR A 42 11.36 12.52 3.58
C TYR A 42 10.47 13.67 4.05
N GLN A 43 10.54 14.79 3.36
CA GLN A 43 9.76 16.00 3.68
C GLN A 43 8.54 16.20 2.76
N GLY A 44 8.23 15.22 1.92
CA GLY A 44 7.20 15.34 0.88
C GLY A 44 5.76 15.39 1.39
N GLY A 45 5.50 14.90 2.59
CA GLY A 45 4.13 14.85 3.12
C GLY A 45 3.22 13.94 2.29
N ALA A 46 2.04 14.44 1.88
CA ALA A 46 1.11 13.68 1.04
C ALA A 46 1.75 13.26 -0.29
N GLN A 47 1.68 11.95 -0.60
CA GLN A 47 2.34 11.39 -1.77
C GLN A 47 1.55 11.71 -3.06
N ALA A 48 2.23 12.08 -4.13
CA ALA A 48 1.59 12.57 -5.34
C ALA A 48 0.99 11.44 -6.20
N ILE A 49 -0.24 11.63 -6.70
CA ILE A 49 -0.86 10.80 -7.73
C ILE A 49 -1.22 11.69 -8.94
N PRO A 50 -0.80 11.34 -10.18
CA PRO A 50 -0.01 10.16 -10.57
C PRO A 50 1.40 10.17 -10.02
N GLY A 51 1.97 8.97 -9.85
CA GLY A 51 3.33 8.75 -9.34
C GLY A 51 3.44 7.56 -8.42
N LYS A 52 4.62 7.35 -7.85
CA LYS A 52 4.88 6.26 -6.91
C LYS A 52 4.40 6.65 -5.51
N VAL A 53 3.62 5.75 -4.92
CA VAL A 53 3.18 5.80 -3.52
C VAL A 53 3.90 4.69 -2.77
N PHE A 54 4.74 5.06 -1.82
CA PHE A 54 5.59 4.15 -1.05
C PHE A 54 4.83 3.65 0.17
N CYS A 55 4.72 2.33 0.32
CA CYS A 55 3.96 1.72 1.42
C CYS A 55 4.58 2.04 2.79
N ALA A 56 5.91 2.02 2.92
CA ALA A 56 6.58 2.32 4.18
C ALA A 56 6.40 3.76 4.67
N TYR A 57 6.00 4.69 3.79
CA TYR A 57 5.67 6.07 4.17
C TYR A 57 4.17 6.22 4.50
N TYR A 58 3.59 5.19 5.18
CA TYR A 58 2.25 5.30 5.72
C TYR A 58 2.17 6.42 6.77
N ASP A 59 0.96 6.92 6.99
CA ASP A 59 0.72 8.11 7.79
C ASP A 59 1.27 8.00 9.23
N LEU A 60 1.50 9.12 9.85
CA LEU A 60 1.75 9.26 11.29
C LEU A 60 0.42 9.31 12.03
N GLY A 61 0.37 8.78 13.27
CA GLY A 61 -0.83 8.76 14.09
C GLY A 61 -0.93 7.55 15.01
N GLY A 62 -0.08 6.55 14.78
CA GLY A 62 0.02 5.34 15.60
C GLY A 62 -1.08 4.31 15.30
N GLU A 63 -1.07 3.27 16.13
CA GLU A 63 -2.00 2.13 16.09
C GLU A 63 -3.46 2.58 16.17
N GLY A 64 -4.33 1.98 15.35
CA GLY A 64 -5.76 2.29 15.27
C GLY A 64 -6.10 3.61 14.57
N VAL A 65 -5.09 4.41 14.17
CA VAL A 65 -5.27 5.68 13.45
C VAL A 65 -4.58 5.63 12.09
N ALA A 66 -3.28 5.43 12.08
CA ALA A 66 -2.47 5.38 10.85
C ALA A 66 -2.27 3.96 10.33
N TYR A 67 -2.32 3.01 11.21
CA TYR A 67 -2.19 1.59 10.90
C TYR A 67 -2.86 0.73 11.98
N HIS A 68 -3.00 -0.56 11.68
CA HIS A 68 -3.27 -1.64 12.63
C HIS A 68 -2.33 -2.80 12.31
N ASP A 69 -1.60 -3.23 13.33
CA ASP A 69 -0.74 -4.39 13.25
C ASP A 69 -1.18 -5.47 14.22
N SER A 70 -0.87 -6.73 13.93
CA SER A 70 -1.26 -7.87 14.75
C SER A 70 -0.48 -7.96 16.06
N ASP A 71 0.69 -7.28 16.13
CA ASP A 71 1.45 -7.09 17.36
C ASP A 71 2.07 -5.68 17.44
N ALA A 72 2.77 -5.39 18.52
CA ALA A 72 3.31 -4.06 18.79
C ALA A 72 4.81 -3.92 18.47
N VAL A 73 5.42 -4.97 17.90
CA VAL A 73 6.87 -5.05 17.68
C VAL A 73 7.15 -5.02 16.18
N ASN A 74 8.02 -4.12 15.77
CA ASN A 74 8.57 -4.12 14.42
C ASN A 74 9.71 -5.14 14.33
N HIS A 75 9.44 -6.32 13.75
CA HIS A 75 10.42 -7.40 13.59
C HIS A 75 11.43 -7.13 12.45
N GLY A 76 11.22 -6.10 11.67
CA GLY A 76 12.15 -5.65 10.64
C GLY A 76 13.15 -4.61 11.16
N SER A 77 12.71 -3.36 11.34
CA SER A 77 13.55 -2.28 11.87
C SER A 77 13.78 -2.41 13.37
N GLY A 78 15.02 -2.30 13.78
CA GLY A 78 15.43 -2.45 15.18
C GLY A 78 15.64 -3.91 15.63
N GLU A 79 15.19 -4.91 14.86
CA GLU A 79 15.35 -6.34 15.16
C GLU A 79 16.12 -7.05 14.06
N LEU A 80 15.49 -7.45 12.93
CA LEU A 80 16.20 -8.05 11.78
C LEU A 80 17.26 -7.08 11.20
N ASN A 81 16.95 -5.81 11.18
CA ASN A 81 17.88 -4.72 10.90
C ASN A 81 18.26 -4.11 12.26
N PRO A 82 19.37 -4.53 12.91
CA PRO A 82 19.65 -4.17 14.29
C PRO A 82 19.86 -2.65 14.42
N ALA A 83 19.36 -2.09 15.52
CA ALA A 83 19.53 -0.67 15.81
C ALA A 83 21.03 -0.31 15.94
N ASP A 84 21.52 0.49 15.01
CA ASP A 84 22.92 0.91 14.89
C ASP A 84 23.09 2.42 14.64
N GLY A 85 22.01 3.18 14.78
CA GLY A 85 21.94 4.62 14.49
C GLY A 85 21.72 4.94 13.01
N SER A 86 21.63 3.93 12.13
CA SER A 86 21.38 4.18 10.72
C SER A 86 19.88 4.33 10.42
N TYR A 87 19.56 5.20 9.47
CA TYR A 87 18.19 5.52 9.11
C TYR A 87 17.37 4.30 8.65
N LEU A 88 17.96 3.44 7.82
CA LEU A 88 17.26 2.29 7.25
C LEU A 88 17.03 1.17 8.26
N HIS A 89 17.95 1.02 9.21
CA HIS A 89 17.83 0.02 10.28
C HIS A 89 16.82 0.42 11.35
N GLU A 90 16.65 1.72 11.60
CA GLU A 90 15.80 2.23 12.66
C GLU A 90 14.53 2.93 12.16
N PHE A 91 14.23 2.79 10.86
CA PHE A 91 13.07 3.44 10.27
C PHE A 91 11.78 2.95 10.93
N ARG A 92 11.10 3.85 11.67
CA ARG A 92 9.85 3.58 12.40
C ARG A 92 9.93 2.38 13.37
N MET A 93 11.08 2.07 13.92
CA MET A 93 11.32 0.88 14.73
C MET A 93 10.49 0.80 16.03
N ASN A 94 9.86 1.91 16.45
CA ASN A 94 9.01 1.98 17.64
C ASN A 94 7.51 1.84 17.32
N GLU A 95 7.16 1.42 16.11
CA GLU A 95 5.79 1.16 15.67
C GLU A 95 5.61 -0.34 15.41
N GLY A 96 4.37 -0.85 15.37
CA GLY A 96 4.11 -2.28 15.18
C GLY A 96 4.40 -2.77 13.76
N VAL A 97 4.16 -1.93 12.75
CA VAL A 97 4.29 -2.36 11.35
C VAL A 97 5.71 -2.80 11.03
N ASP A 98 5.85 -4.01 10.54
CA ASP A 98 7.13 -4.58 10.13
C ASP A 98 7.71 -3.85 8.92
N ILE A 99 8.89 -3.25 9.07
CA ILE A 99 9.57 -2.53 8.01
C ILE A 99 10.96 -3.11 7.76
N SER A 100 11.28 -3.33 6.49
CA SER A 100 12.64 -3.58 6.07
C SER A 100 12.98 -2.78 4.82
N PHE A 101 14.15 -3.01 4.25
CA PHE A 101 14.60 -2.34 3.04
C PHE A 101 15.35 -3.31 2.15
N THR A 102 15.45 -2.99 0.85
CA THR A 102 16.16 -3.81 -0.13
C THR A 102 17.67 -3.71 0.06
N LYS A 103 18.34 -4.87 0.15
CA LYS A 103 19.76 -5.02 0.46
C LYS A 103 20.50 -5.64 -0.71
N PHE A 104 21.42 -4.89 -1.27
CA PHE A 104 22.26 -5.32 -2.38
C PHE A 104 23.67 -5.67 -1.91
N LYS A 105 24.38 -6.46 -2.70
CA LYS A 105 25.79 -6.85 -2.47
C LYS A 105 26.02 -7.63 -1.18
N HIS A 106 25.06 -8.50 -0.83
CA HIS A 106 25.20 -9.48 0.25
C HIS A 106 25.63 -10.87 -0.30
N ASP A 107 26.17 -11.70 0.56
CA ASP A 107 26.44 -13.11 0.28
C ASP A 107 25.79 -13.99 1.35
N PRO A 108 24.74 -14.78 1.01
CA PRO A 108 24.11 -14.82 -0.31
C PRO A 108 23.35 -13.50 -0.64
N ALA A 109 23.20 -13.23 -1.95
CA ALA A 109 22.45 -12.06 -2.42
C ALA A 109 21.01 -12.07 -1.87
N ILE A 110 20.53 -10.91 -1.40
CA ILE A 110 19.17 -10.76 -0.83
C ILE A 110 18.22 -10.24 -1.91
N ASP A 111 18.31 -8.95 -2.22
CA ASP A 111 17.35 -8.27 -3.10
C ASP A 111 17.86 -8.08 -4.54
N ASP A 112 19.12 -8.34 -4.81
CA ASP A 112 19.75 -8.36 -6.13
C ASP A 112 19.97 -9.80 -6.65
N ASN A 113 19.14 -10.75 -6.23
CA ASN A 113 19.25 -12.15 -6.59
C ASN A 113 18.72 -12.46 -8.01
N PRO A 114 19.20 -13.53 -8.66
CA PRO A 114 18.83 -13.85 -10.05
C PRO A 114 17.40 -14.38 -10.22
N TYR A 115 16.67 -14.66 -9.14
CA TYR A 115 15.29 -15.17 -9.17
C TYR A 115 14.26 -14.02 -9.20
N ASN A 116 14.65 -12.78 -9.01
CA ASN A 116 13.80 -11.62 -9.16
C ASN A 116 13.18 -11.55 -10.56
N LYS A 117 11.90 -11.22 -10.65
CA LYS A 117 11.23 -10.91 -11.92
C LYS A 117 11.46 -9.46 -12.35
N VAL A 118 11.71 -8.59 -11.37
CA VAL A 118 12.14 -7.19 -11.57
C VAL A 118 13.22 -6.86 -10.54
N VAL A 119 14.18 -6.03 -10.93
CA VAL A 119 15.21 -5.55 -9.99
C VAL A 119 14.63 -4.37 -9.22
N PRO A 120 14.46 -4.46 -7.90
CA PRO A 120 14.00 -3.31 -7.11
C PRO A 120 15.11 -2.26 -7.00
N PRO A 121 14.79 -1.00 -6.71
CA PRO A 121 15.81 -0.03 -6.27
C PRO A 121 16.54 -0.54 -5.02
N ALA A 122 17.83 -0.23 -4.88
CA ALA A 122 18.55 -0.43 -3.62
C ALA A 122 18.01 0.52 -2.54
N ASP A 123 18.12 0.12 -1.28
CA ASP A 123 17.70 0.92 -0.10
C ASP A 123 16.21 1.32 -0.12
N LEU A 124 15.38 0.57 -0.83
CA LEU A 124 13.95 0.79 -0.90
C LEU A 124 13.28 0.21 0.36
N LEU A 125 12.68 1.06 1.17
CA LEU A 125 11.86 0.66 2.31
C LEU A 125 10.57 -0.02 1.86
N TYR A 126 10.13 -1.06 2.58
CA TYR A 126 8.88 -1.77 2.33
C TYR A 126 8.21 -2.23 3.63
N VAL A 127 6.90 -2.33 3.62
CA VAL A 127 6.11 -3.02 4.65
C VAL A 127 6.25 -4.51 4.40
N GLY A 128 6.63 -5.28 5.41
CA GLY A 128 6.93 -6.70 5.30
C GLY A 128 6.10 -7.58 6.23
N TRP A 129 6.28 -8.88 6.10
CA TRP A 129 5.70 -9.94 6.96
C TRP A 129 4.22 -9.78 7.31
N THR A 130 3.47 -9.13 6.45
CA THR A 130 2.06 -8.79 6.67
C THR A 130 1.21 -9.97 7.12
N VAL A 131 0.19 -9.70 7.95
CA VAL A 131 -0.76 -10.70 8.46
C VAL A 131 -2.20 -10.29 8.09
N PRO A 132 -3.12 -11.23 7.79
CA PRO A 132 -4.51 -10.90 7.51
C PRO A 132 -5.17 -10.14 8.66
N GLY A 133 -5.87 -9.06 8.33
CA GLY A 133 -6.50 -8.13 9.27
C GLY A 133 -5.72 -6.84 9.48
N GLU A 134 -4.44 -6.82 9.17
CA GLU A 134 -3.61 -5.61 9.22
C GLU A 134 -3.99 -4.61 8.14
N TRP A 135 -3.74 -3.33 8.42
CA TRP A 135 -3.94 -2.25 7.46
C TRP A 135 -3.05 -1.05 7.76
N PHE A 136 -2.81 -0.24 6.74
CA PHE A 136 -2.12 1.05 6.88
C PHE A 136 -2.70 2.11 5.94
N ASN A 137 -2.62 3.36 6.38
CA ASN A 137 -3.15 4.53 5.69
C ASN A 137 -2.05 5.31 4.98
N LEU A 138 -2.34 5.74 3.76
CA LEU A 138 -1.45 6.53 2.90
C LEU A 138 -2.18 7.81 2.49
N THR A 139 -1.80 8.96 3.04
CA THR A 139 -2.31 10.24 2.55
C THR A 139 -1.67 10.58 1.21
N VAL A 140 -2.52 10.82 0.22
CA VAL A 140 -2.10 11.16 -1.14
C VAL A 140 -2.66 12.50 -1.60
N GLN A 141 -1.95 13.15 -2.52
CA GLN A 141 -2.37 14.37 -3.22
C GLN A 141 -2.64 14.05 -4.69
N VAL A 142 -3.90 13.99 -5.06
CA VAL A 142 -4.36 13.66 -6.42
C VAL A 142 -4.42 14.92 -7.27
N ALA A 143 -3.66 14.96 -8.36
CA ALA A 143 -3.55 16.14 -9.23
C ALA A 143 -4.87 16.45 -9.94
N GLU A 144 -5.58 15.42 -10.42
CA GLU A 144 -6.85 15.54 -11.14
C GLU A 144 -7.81 14.42 -10.74
N ALA A 145 -9.10 14.71 -10.71
CA ALA A 145 -10.11 13.67 -10.54
C ALA A 145 -10.14 12.73 -11.75
N GLY A 146 -10.34 11.44 -11.51
CA GLY A 146 -10.43 10.46 -12.60
C GLY A 146 -10.24 9.02 -12.18
N GLU A 147 -10.17 8.14 -13.17
CA GLU A 147 -9.80 6.75 -12.99
C GLU A 147 -8.27 6.61 -13.02
N TYR A 148 -7.77 5.79 -12.13
CA TYR A 148 -6.34 5.49 -12.00
C TYR A 148 -6.14 3.98 -11.95
N SER A 149 -5.03 3.52 -12.54
CA SER A 149 -4.50 2.18 -12.31
C SER A 149 -3.16 2.28 -11.60
N ALA A 150 -2.81 1.26 -10.82
CA ALA A 150 -1.49 1.19 -10.21
C ALA A 150 -0.88 -0.19 -10.35
N ASP A 151 0.43 -0.19 -10.58
CA ASP A 151 1.29 -1.37 -10.54
C ASP A 151 1.81 -1.53 -9.12
N LEU A 152 1.81 -2.74 -8.56
CA LEU A 152 2.38 -3.03 -7.23
C LEU A 152 3.74 -3.71 -7.37
N LEU A 153 4.77 -3.17 -6.71
CA LEU A 153 6.06 -3.83 -6.51
C LEU A 153 6.04 -4.58 -5.17
N TYR A 154 6.28 -5.90 -5.20
CA TYR A 154 6.06 -6.77 -4.05
C TYR A 154 6.87 -8.05 -4.07
N THR A 155 6.91 -8.76 -2.93
CA THR A 155 7.18 -10.20 -2.83
C THR A 155 6.07 -10.85 -2.01
N SER A 156 5.83 -12.17 -2.19
CA SER A 156 4.79 -12.88 -1.46
C SER A 156 5.10 -14.37 -1.35
N ASN A 157 4.98 -14.92 -0.14
CA ASN A 157 5.24 -16.33 0.12
C ASN A 157 4.19 -17.23 -0.55
N ARG A 158 2.91 -17.06 -0.20
CA ARG A 158 1.82 -17.94 -0.63
C ARG A 158 0.83 -17.28 -1.60
N GLY A 159 1.07 -16.06 -1.97
CA GLY A 159 0.05 -15.24 -2.63
C GLY A 159 -0.87 -14.62 -1.59
N GLY A 160 -2.15 -14.48 -1.93
CA GLY A 160 -3.15 -13.89 -1.06
C GLY A 160 -3.93 -12.76 -1.70
N SER A 161 -4.44 -11.86 -0.89
CA SER A 161 -5.15 -10.69 -1.40
C SER A 161 -5.04 -9.48 -0.48
N ILE A 162 -5.09 -8.31 -1.11
CA ILE A 162 -5.23 -7.00 -0.45
C ILE A 162 -6.50 -6.32 -0.95
N SER A 163 -6.98 -5.29 -0.25
CA SER A 163 -8.01 -4.38 -0.76
C SER A 163 -7.68 -2.94 -0.41
N LEU A 164 -8.27 -2.00 -1.14
CA LEU A 164 -8.08 -0.58 -0.89
C LEU A 164 -9.41 0.13 -0.65
N ASP A 165 -9.41 0.99 0.38
CA ASP A 165 -10.45 1.99 0.58
C ASP A 165 -9.94 3.37 0.16
N VAL A 166 -10.85 4.25 -0.20
CA VAL A 166 -10.60 5.67 -0.45
C VAL A 166 -11.43 6.51 0.51
N ASN A 167 -10.79 7.24 1.40
CA ASN A 167 -11.44 8.07 2.41
C ASN A 167 -12.47 7.27 3.25
N GLY A 168 -12.09 6.06 3.70
CA GLY A 168 -12.92 5.17 4.51
C GLY A 168 -14.07 4.49 3.75
N VAL A 169 -14.08 4.55 2.42
CA VAL A 169 -15.09 3.89 1.58
C VAL A 169 -14.41 2.81 0.74
N PRO A 170 -14.88 1.56 0.77
CA PRO A 170 -14.35 0.50 -0.07
C PRO A 170 -14.31 0.89 -1.54
N ALA A 171 -13.12 0.85 -2.14
CA ALA A 171 -12.89 1.27 -3.52
C ALA A 171 -12.53 0.11 -4.45
N THR A 172 -11.98 -0.96 -3.88
CA THR A 172 -11.75 -2.23 -4.58
C THR A 172 -12.40 -3.37 -3.80
N GLY A 173 -12.65 -4.50 -4.46
CA GLY A 173 -12.78 -5.78 -3.77
C GLY A 173 -11.40 -6.36 -3.45
N PRO A 174 -11.32 -7.64 -2.99
CA PRO A 174 -10.06 -8.34 -2.85
C PRO A 174 -9.30 -8.41 -4.19
N LEU A 175 -8.06 -7.93 -4.18
CA LEU A 175 -7.14 -7.93 -5.31
C LEU A 175 -6.15 -9.08 -5.10
N THR A 176 -6.09 -10.03 -6.03
CA THR A 176 -5.25 -11.21 -5.90
C THR A 176 -3.77 -10.85 -6.07
N ILE A 177 -2.97 -11.27 -5.10
CA ILE A 177 -1.51 -11.21 -5.12
C ILE A 177 -0.98 -12.61 -5.44
N ALA A 178 -0.17 -12.75 -6.47
CA ALA A 178 0.44 -14.01 -6.82
C ALA A 178 1.61 -14.34 -5.88
N SER A 179 1.83 -15.63 -5.60
CA SER A 179 3.05 -16.08 -4.92
C SER A 179 4.28 -15.78 -5.78
N THR A 180 5.36 -15.39 -5.14
CA THR A 180 6.69 -15.26 -5.75
C THR A 180 7.62 -16.39 -5.36
N TYR A 181 7.07 -17.45 -4.71
CA TYR A 181 7.81 -18.60 -4.25
C TYR A 181 8.36 -19.42 -5.42
N ASP A 182 9.66 -19.75 -5.35
CA ASP A 182 10.34 -20.58 -6.35
C ASP A 182 11.36 -21.50 -5.66
N THR A 183 11.12 -22.80 -5.73
CA THR A 183 12.01 -23.84 -5.17
C THR A 183 13.33 -23.98 -5.93
N ALA A 184 13.46 -23.37 -7.11
CA ALA A 184 14.73 -23.34 -7.83
C ALA A 184 15.79 -22.49 -7.10
N ASP A 185 15.38 -21.58 -6.22
CA ASP A 185 16.32 -20.86 -5.36
C ASP A 185 16.88 -21.80 -4.28
N PRO A 186 18.21 -22.03 -4.23
CA PRO A 186 18.83 -22.91 -3.25
C PRO A 186 18.83 -22.32 -1.83
N VAL A 187 18.55 -21.03 -1.67
CA VAL A 187 18.52 -20.34 -0.37
C VAL A 187 17.11 -20.40 0.20
N ALA A 188 16.86 -21.33 1.11
CA ALA A 188 15.51 -21.67 1.58
C ALA A 188 14.69 -20.47 2.08
N TRP A 189 15.26 -19.59 2.91
CA TRP A 189 14.57 -18.41 3.43
C TRP A 189 14.24 -17.37 2.34
N ARG A 190 15.01 -17.37 1.21
CA ARG A 190 14.84 -16.44 0.11
C ARG A 190 13.82 -16.92 -0.92
N GLN A 191 13.40 -18.18 -0.93
CA GLN A 191 12.56 -18.80 -1.96
C GLN A 191 11.26 -18.04 -2.26
N TRP A 192 10.77 -17.21 -1.38
CA TRP A 192 9.59 -16.37 -1.60
C TRP A 192 9.93 -14.88 -1.76
N HIS A 193 11.14 -14.48 -1.43
CA HIS A 193 11.60 -13.10 -1.43
C HIS A 193 12.15 -12.70 -2.81
N HIS A 194 11.35 -12.94 -3.86
CA HIS A 194 11.69 -12.61 -5.23
C HIS A 194 10.84 -11.44 -5.71
N TRP A 195 11.47 -10.28 -5.92
CA TRP A 195 10.78 -9.07 -6.33
C TRP A 195 10.06 -9.23 -7.64
N SER A 196 8.77 -8.89 -7.64
CA SER A 196 7.85 -9.01 -8.76
C SER A 196 7.00 -7.77 -8.89
N LEU A 197 6.47 -7.55 -10.10
CA LEU A 197 5.53 -6.49 -10.39
C LEU A 197 4.17 -7.11 -10.70
N ALA A 198 3.10 -6.56 -10.11
CA ALA A 198 1.72 -6.84 -10.50
C ALA A 198 1.18 -5.64 -11.28
N PRO A 199 1.26 -5.66 -12.63
CA PRO A 199 0.89 -4.51 -13.44
C PRO A 199 -0.63 -4.30 -13.44
N GLY A 200 -1.06 -3.06 -13.25
CA GLY A 200 -2.48 -2.68 -13.27
C GLY A 200 -3.33 -3.39 -12.22
N LEU A 201 -2.72 -3.87 -11.14
CA LEU A 201 -3.41 -4.58 -10.06
C LEU A 201 -4.55 -3.75 -9.47
N VAL A 202 -4.29 -2.47 -9.20
CA VAL A 202 -5.27 -1.56 -8.65
C VAL A 202 -5.96 -0.79 -9.77
N ARG A 203 -7.30 -0.68 -9.69
CA ARG A 203 -8.09 0.23 -10.51
C ARG A 203 -9.14 0.90 -9.63
N LEU A 204 -9.12 2.23 -9.56
CA LEU A 204 -10.05 2.97 -8.71
C LEU A 204 -10.26 4.41 -9.21
N LYS A 205 -11.35 5.01 -8.74
CA LYS A 205 -11.65 6.44 -8.99
C LYS A 205 -11.14 7.26 -7.82
N LEU A 206 -10.32 8.27 -8.14
CA LEU A 206 -9.82 9.23 -7.16
C LEU A 206 -10.41 10.62 -7.42
N PRO A 207 -10.84 11.33 -6.38
CA PRO A 207 -11.19 12.75 -6.48
C PRO A 207 -9.91 13.58 -6.53
N LYS A 208 -9.96 14.75 -7.12
CA LYS A 208 -8.89 15.75 -7.05
C LYS A 208 -8.65 16.20 -5.60
N GLY A 209 -7.39 16.43 -5.26
CA GLY A 209 -6.98 16.94 -3.95
C GLY A 209 -6.57 15.84 -2.99
N LYS A 210 -6.59 16.14 -1.71
CA LYS A 210 -6.18 15.22 -0.63
C LYS A 210 -7.14 14.04 -0.53
N SER A 211 -6.58 12.84 -0.40
CA SER A 211 -7.31 11.61 -0.09
C SER A 211 -6.45 10.71 0.80
N VAL A 212 -7.10 9.81 1.52
CA VAL A 212 -6.44 8.75 2.29
C VAL A 212 -6.78 7.41 1.63
N LEU A 213 -5.75 6.67 1.26
CA LEU A 213 -5.87 5.29 0.80
C LEU A 213 -5.60 4.38 1.99
N THR A 214 -6.53 3.49 2.33
CA THR A 214 -6.28 2.43 3.32
C THR A 214 -6.00 1.14 2.58
N VAL A 215 -4.84 0.54 2.82
CA VAL A 215 -4.45 -0.77 2.28
C VAL A 215 -4.72 -1.81 3.35
N TYR A 216 -5.59 -2.78 3.06
CA TYR A 216 -5.91 -3.90 3.95
C TYR A 216 -5.25 -5.18 3.46
N ILE A 217 -4.71 -5.97 4.37
CA ILE A 217 -4.28 -7.34 4.14
C ILE A 217 -5.50 -8.24 4.37
N VAL A 218 -6.02 -8.85 3.28
CA VAL A 218 -7.28 -9.58 3.33
C VAL A 218 -7.08 -11.07 3.59
N SER A 219 -6.07 -11.68 2.95
CA SER A 219 -5.80 -13.11 3.13
C SER A 219 -4.33 -13.48 2.94
N GLU A 220 -3.92 -14.60 3.52
CA GLU A 220 -2.62 -15.27 3.51
C GLU A 220 -1.49 -14.47 4.18
N GLY A 221 -1.34 -13.18 3.92
CA GLY A 221 -0.23 -12.40 4.46
C GLY A 221 1.14 -12.86 3.97
N GLN A 222 2.21 -12.64 4.79
CA GLN A 222 3.60 -12.96 4.42
C GLN A 222 3.98 -12.31 3.08
N MET A 223 3.57 -11.06 2.91
CA MET A 223 3.86 -10.24 1.74
C MET A 223 4.78 -9.08 2.14
N ASN A 224 5.65 -8.69 1.22
CA ASN A 224 6.39 -7.43 1.28
C ASN A 224 5.79 -6.49 0.23
N LEU A 225 5.29 -5.36 0.66
CA LEU A 225 4.65 -4.36 -0.19
C LEU A 225 5.53 -3.10 -0.22
N ALA A 226 6.09 -2.78 -1.40
CA ALA A 226 7.02 -1.67 -1.52
C ALA A 226 6.36 -0.40 -2.07
N THR A 227 5.83 -0.45 -3.29
CA THR A 227 5.26 0.75 -3.93
C THR A 227 4.06 0.42 -4.80
N PHE A 228 3.09 1.35 -4.83
CA PHE A 228 2.08 1.45 -5.87
C PHE A 228 2.48 2.55 -6.86
N ASP A 229 2.65 2.23 -8.15
CA ASP A 229 2.94 3.21 -9.20
C ASP A 229 1.65 3.61 -9.92
N PHE A 230 1.03 4.71 -9.49
CA PHE A 230 -0.26 5.19 -10.00
C PHE A 230 -0.13 5.94 -11.32
N LYS A 231 -0.95 5.53 -12.28
CA LYS A 231 -1.06 6.14 -13.61
C LYS A 231 -2.52 6.48 -13.87
N LYS A 232 -2.80 7.64 -14.49
CA LYS A 232 -4.16 7.97 -14.92
C LYS A 232 -4.58 6.97 -15.99
N ALA A 233 -5.75 6.35 -15.80
CA ALA A 233 -6.30 5.44 -16.80
C ALA A 233 -6.63 6.24 -18.09
N ARG A 234 -6.33 5.63 -19.22
CA ARG A 234 -6.63 6.22 -20.54
C ARG A 234 -8.09 6.00 -20.92
#